data_d3d5771d2e200290588e710504271909
#
_entry.id   d3d5771d2e200290588e710504271909
#
_cell.length_a   1.000
_cell.length_b   1.000
_cell.length_c   1.000
_cell.angle_alpha   90.00
_cell.angle_beta   90.00
_cell.angle_gamma   90.00
#
_symmetry.space_group_name_H-M   'P 1'
#
loop_
_entity.id
_entity.type
_entity.pdbx_description
1 polymer ?
#
loop_
_entity_poly.entity_id
_entity_poly.type
_entity_poly.pdbx_seq_one_letter_code
_entity_poly.pdbx_strand_id
1 'polypeptide(L)'
;MEKRLICIGGGDLKTKETVKIDGYIADLAKKHAGENRAYGLFIPTASHDCMPYFNSFRKTYTSVYDIKADVALTVYGEMSLSKIEEKFAKADFIYVGGGETVFMLEHWKKTGLLELITQAYERGVIICGLSAGAICWFQTMYTDSESVRGDSAYELHSGLGWINSTISPHYNVRMLD
;
A
#
# COMPACT_ATOMS: atom_id res chain seq x y z
N MET A 1 -8.41 13.29 14.06
CA MET A 1 -9.04 12.03 13.58
C MET A 1 -8.21 10.84 14.05
N GLU A 2 -8.82 9.68 14.23
CA GLU A 2 -8.12 8.46 14.62
C GLU A 2 -7.23 7.97 13.47
N LYS A 3 -5.95 7.76 13.75
CA LYS A 3 -4.99 7.23 12.77
C LYS A 3 -5.16 5.72 12.65
N ARG A 4 -5.23 5.19 11.44
CA ARG A 4 -5.44 3.76 11.17
C ARG A 4 -4.46 3.23 10.15
N LEU A 5 -3.85 2.11 10.52
CA LEU A 5 -2.95 1.35 9.67
C LEU A 5 -3.46 -0.09 9.57
N ILE A 6 -3.72 -0.57 8.35
CA ILE A 6 -4.26 -1.91 8.09
C ILE A 6 -3.23 -2.71 7.29
N CYS A 7 -2.59 -3.68 7.93
CA CYS A 7 -1.54 -4.50 7.35
C CYS A 7 -2.10 -5.85 6.90
N ILE A 8 -2.07 -6.14 5.60
CA ILE A 8 -2.53 -7.39 4.99
C ILE A 8 -1.30 -8.22 4.63
N GLY A 9 -1.04 -9.29 5.38
CA GLY A 9 0.18 -10.08 5.27
C GLY A 9 0.37 -10.82 3.94
N GLY A 10 -0.70 -11.05 3.19
CA GLY A 10 -0.69 -11.72 1.88
C GLY A 10 -2.09 -11.81 1.29
N GLY A 11 -2.21 -12.46 0.14
CA GLY A 11 -3.43 -12.60 -0.64
C GLY A 11 -3.36 -11.86 -1.98
N ASP A 12 -4.44 -11.89 -2.74
CA ASP A 12 -4.50 -11.29 -4.07
C ASP A 12 -5.86 -10.60 -4.30
N LEU A 13 -5.81 -9.34 -4.72
CA LEU A 13 -6.99 -8.55 -5.13
C LEU A 13 -7.69 -9.14 -6.36
N LYS A 14 -6.94 -9.73 -7.30
CA LYS A 14 -7.49 -10.29 -8.54
C LYS A 14 -8.33 -11.53 -8.26
N THR A 15 -7.88 -12.40 -7.36
CA THR A 15 -8.59 -13.63 -6.95
C THR A 15 -9.61 -13.38 -5.84
N LYS A 16 -9.69 -12.14 -5.32
CA LYS A 16 -10.59 -11.71 -4.25
C LYS A 16 -10.37 -12.40 -2.90
N GLU A 17 -9.15 -12.87 -2.64
CA GLU A 17 -8.80 -13.48 -1.36
C GLU A 17 -8.95 -12.51 -0.19
N THR A 18 -8.72 -11.21 -0.43
CA THR A 18 -8.78 -10.14 0.56
C THR A 18 -10.15 -9.47 0.66
N VAL A 19 -11.17 -9.93 -0.08
CA VAL A 19 -12.46 -9.22 -0.25
C VAL A 19 -13.13 -8.79 1.07
N LYS A 20 -13.04 -9.58 2.12
CA LYS A 20 -13.62 -9.20 3.43
C LYS A 20 -12.87 -8.06 4.09
N ILE A 21 -11.54 -8.04 3.96
CA ILE A 21 -10.68 -6.97 4.47
C ILE A 21 -10.88 -5.72 3.63
N ASP A 22 -10.96 -5.86 2.31
CA ASP A 22 -11.25 -4.76 1.38
C ASP A 22 -12.61 -4.12 1.68
N GLY A 23 -13.63 -4.93 2.03
CA GLY A 23 -14.92 -4.43 2.48
C GLY A 23 -14.82 -3.60 3.76
N TYR A 24 -14.05 -4.05 4.73
CA TYR A 24 -13.79 -3.28 5.94
C TYR A 24 -13.08 -1.95 5.68
N ILE A 25 -12.06 -1.96 4.81
CA ILE A 25 -11.37 -0.74 4.36
C ILE A 25 -12.35 0.21 3.66
N ALA A 26 -13.19 -0.32 2.79
CA ALA A 26 -14.19 0.46 2.07
C ALA A 26 -15.20 1.13 3.01
N ASP A 27 -15.68 0.42 4.04
CA ASP A 27 -16.58 0.97 5.05
C ASP A 27 -15.93 2.09 5.87
N LEU A 28 -14.66 1.94 6.22
CA LEU A 28 -13.90 2.99 6.89
C LEU A 28 -13.70 4.21 6.00
N ALA A 29 -13.36 3.99 4.72
CA ALA A 29 -13.16 5.06 3.74
C ALA A 29 -14.45 5.87 3.52
N LYS A 30 -15.60 5.20 3.42
CA LYS A 30 -16.91 5.86 3.31
C LYS A 30 -17.25 6.69 4.55
N LYS A 31 -16.94 6.18 5.74
CA LYS A 31 -17.11 6.96 6.98
C LYS A 31 -16.20 8.19 7.01
N HIS A 32 -14.98 8.08 6.50
CA HIS A 32 -14.04 9.20 6.40
C HIS A 32 -14.52 10.26 5.40
N ALA A 33 -15.04 9.84 4.23
CA ALA A 33 -15.55 10.72 3.17
C ALA A 33 -16.87 11.43 3.55
N GLY A 34 -17.60 10.93 4.55
CA GLY A 34 -18.90 11.48 4.96
C GLY A 34 -19.96 11.36 3.86
N GLU A 35 -20.51 12.47 3.41
CA GLU A 35 -21.53 12.51 2.35
C GLU A 35 -20.93 12.42 0.93
N ASN A 36 -19.62 12.54 0.80
CA ASN A 36 -18.96 12.45 -0.49
C ASN A 36 -18.71 11.00 -0.89
N ARG A 37 -18.53 10.76 -2.19
CA ARG A 37 -18.05 9.49 -2.68
C ARG A 37 -16.58 9.30 -2.26
N ALA A 38 -16.31 8.25 -1.50
CA ALA A 38 -14.96 7.95 -1.01
C ALA A 38 -13.93 7.81 -2.14
N TYR A 39 -12.70 8.24 -1.87
CA TYR A 39 -11.59 8.25 -2.82
C TYR A 39 -10.43 7.41 -2.29
N GLY A 40 -10.09 6.36 -3.03
CA GLY A 40 -8.97 5.47 -2.75
C GLY A 40 -7.79 5.73 -3.68
N LEU A 41 -6.63 5.97 -3.10
CA LEU A 41 -5.37 6.17 -3.83
C LEU A 41 -4.51 4.92 -3.74
N PHE A 42 -4.19 4.32 -4.89
CA PHE A 42 -3.31 3.16 -4.99
C PHE A 42 -1.85 3.59 -5.24
N ILE A 43 -0.92 3.00 -4.51
CA ILE A 43 0.52 3.24 -4.67
C ILE A 43 1.20 1.93 -5.11
N PRO A 44 1.49 1.75 -6.41
CA PRO A 44 2.09 0.53 -6.96
C PRO A 44 3.63 0.55 -6.99
N THR A 45 4.30 1.39 -6.22
CA THR A 45 5.76 1.56 -6.30
C THR A 45 6.52 0.24 -6.14
N ALA A 46 6.11 -0.61 -5.17
CA ALA A 46 6.77 -1.89 -4.93
C ALA A 46 6.73 -2.84 -6.14
N SER A 47 5.74 -2.70 -7.00
CA SER A 47 5.58 -3.45 -8.26
C SER A 47 5.97 -2.66 -9.50
N HIS A 48 6.84 -1.65 -9.36
CA HIS A 48 7.32 -0.79 -10.45
C HIS A 48 6.17 -0.21 -11.29
N ASP A 49 5.19 0.42 -10.62
CA ASP A 49 4.02 1.05 -11.23
C ASP A 49 3.19 0.10 -12.12
N CYS A 50 3.06 -1.17 -11.70
CA CYS A 50 2.34 -2.22 -12.43
C CYS A 50 0.86 -1.87 -12.65
N MET A 51 0.49 -1.48 -13.86
CA MET A 51 -0.89 -1.11 -14.21
C MET A 51 -1.91 -2.26 -14.13
N PRO A 52 -1.60 -3.52 -14.45
CA PRO A 52 -2.48 -4.66 -14.19
C PRO A 52 -2.86 -4.78 -12.71
N TYR A 53 -1.95 -4.48 -11.78
CA TYR A 53 -2.23 -4.50 -10.34
C TYR A 53 -3.19 -3.36 -9.95
N PHE A 54 -2.94 -2.14 -10.44
CA PHE A 54 -3.89 -1.04 -10.26
C PHE A 54 -5.27 -1.37 -10.85
N ASN A 55 -5.36 -2.01 -12.01
CA ASN A 55 -6.64 -2.39 -12.60
C ASN A 55 -7.42 -3.38 -11.71
N SER A 56 -6.74 -4.29 -11.01
CA SER A 56 -7.36 -5.19 -10.04
C SER A 56 -7.91 -4.41 -8.84
N PHE A 57 -7.11 -3.48 -8.28
CA PHE A 57 -7.55 -2.56 -7.24
C PHE A 57 -8.76 -1.74 -7.68
N ARG A 58 -8.66 -1.07 -8.83
CA ARG A 58 -9.74 -0.25 -9.37
C ARG A 58 -11.03 -1.04 -9.56
N LYS A 59 -10.94 -2.25 -10.14
CA LYS A 59 -12.11 -3.12 -10.34
C LYS A 59 -12.77 -3.48 -9.01
N THR A 60 -11.99 -3.84 -8.00
CA THR A 60 -12.50 -4.18 -6.67
C THR A 60 -13.18 -2.98 -6.03
N TYR A 61 -12.47 -1.88 -5.86
CA TYR A 61 -12.99 -0.75 -5.11
C TYR A 61 -14.08 0.03 -5.85
N THR A 62 -14.02 0.16 -7.17
CA THR A 62 -15.05 0.87 -7.93
C THR A 62 -16.30 0.02 -8.15
N SER A 63 -16.15 -1.26 -8.58
CA SER A 63 -17.30 -2.07 -8.99
C SER A 63 -17.99 -2.77 -7.82
N VAL A 64 -17.25 -3.10 -6.75
CA VAL A 64 -17.82 -3.82 -5.59
C VAL A 64 -18.26 -2.84 -4.51
N TYR A 65 -17.46 -1.80 -4.24
CA TYR A 65 -17.66 -0.93 -3.09
C TYR A 65 -18.09 0.51 -3.43
N ASP A 66 -18.20 0.85 -4.72
CA ASP A 66 -18.56 2.19 -5.19
C ASP A 66 -17.63 3.30 -4.66
N ILE A 67 -16.33 3.05 -4.71
CA ILE A 67 -15.30 4.00 -4.33
C ILE A 67 -14.60 4.52 -5.58
N LYS A 68 -14.30 5.81 -5.64
CA LYS A 68 -13.47 6.37 -6.71
C LYS A 68 -12.03 5.92 -6.51
N ALA A 69 -11.50 5.11 -7.44
CA ALA A 69 -10.14 4.61 -7.41
C ALA A 69 -9.22 5.44 -8.32
N ASP A 70 -8.06 5.80 -7.81
CA ASP A 70 -7.00 6.50 -8.55
C ASP A 70 -5.63 5.91 -8.19
N VAL A 71 -4.57 6.31 -8.89
CA VAL A 71 -3.22 5.77 -8.76
C VAL A 71 -2.18 6.88 -8.71
N ALA A 72 -1.13 6.70 -7.89
CA ALA A 72 0.06 7.54 -7.88
C ALA A 72 1.21 6.78 -8.55
N LEU A 73 1.53 7.13 -9.80
CA LEU A 73 2.65 6.57 -10.57
C LEU A 73 3.88 7.45 -10.36
N THR A 74 4.96 6.87 -9.85
CA THR A 74 6.14 7.63 -9.44
C THR A 74 7.45 7.08 -9.99
N VAL A 75 7.46 5.83 -10.46
CA VAL A 75 8.71 5.14 -10.83
C VAL A 75 9.28 5.66 -12.15
N TYR A 76 8.43 5.87 -13.13
CA TYR A 76 8.85 6.27 -14.49
C TYR A 76 8.66 7.76 -14.79
N GLY A 77 8.30 8.57 -13.78
CA GLY A 77 8.15 10.02 -13.95
C GLY A 77 6.93 10.45 -14.78
N GLU A 78 5.92 9.60 -14.91
CA GLU A 78 4.71 9.86 -15.71
C GLU A 78 3.83 10.95 -15.12
N MET A 79 3.91 11.17 -13.79
CA MET A 79 3.13 12.18 -13.08
C MET A 79 4.03 13.24 -12.48
N SER A 80 3.63 14.50 -12.59
CA SER A 80 4.26 15.60 -11.86
C SER A 80 3.96 15.49 -10.36
N LEU A 81 4.88 16.00 -9.53
CA LEU A 81 4.70 16.01 -8.08
C LEU A 81 3.40 16.72 -7.69
N SER A 82 3.06 17.84 -8.32
CA SER A 82 1.80 18.56 -8.04
C SER A 82 0.55 17.72 -8.29
N LYS A 83 0.54 16.89 -9.34
CA LYS A 83 -0.58 15.95 -9.56
C LYS A 83 -0.67 14.88 -8.49
N ILE A 84 0.47 14.41 -8.00
CA ILE A 84 0.53 13.43 -6.92
C ILE A 84 0.00 14.07 -5.63
N GLU A 85 0.45 15.26 -5.29
CA GLU A 85 -0.03 16.03 -4.12
C GLU A 85 -1.54 16.24 -4.15
N GLU A 86 -2.11 16.61 -5.32
CA GLU A 86 -3.56 16.75 -5.48
C GLU A 86 -4.33 15.45 -5.21
N LYS A 87 -3.77 14.29 -5.59
CA LYS A 87 -4.38 12.99 -5.32
C LYS A 87 -4.33 12.64 -3.84
N PHE A 88 -3.19 12.89 -3.19
CA PHE A 88 -3.03 12.72 -1.75
C PHE A 88 -3.98 13.60 -0.93
N ALA A 89 -4.21 14.83 -1.38
CA ALA A 89 -5.14 15.76 -0.73
C ALA A 89 -6.61 15.28 -0.76
N LYS A 90 -6.98 14.48 -1.76
CA LYS A 90 -8.34 13.94 -1.94
C LYS A 90 -8.55 12.57 -1.30
N ALA A 91 -7.46 11.89 -0.88
CA ALA A 91 -7.53 10.51 -0.44
C ALA A 91 -8.25 10.35 0.90
N ASP A 92 -9.21 9.45 0.96
CA ASP A 92 -9.83 8.95 2.18
C ASP A 92 -9.09 7.72 2.71
N PHE A 93 -8.51 6.94 1.81
CA PHE A 93 -7.53 5.91 2.14
C PHE A 93 -6.46 5.79 1.07
N ILE A 94 -5.30 5.29 1.48
CA ILE A 94 -4.16 4.98 0.62
C ILE A 94 -3.90 3.49 0.72
N TYR A 95 -3.83 2.81 -0.42
CA TYR A 95 -3.53 1.38 -0.50
C TYR A 95 -2.14 1.18 -1.14
N VAL A 96 -1.21 0.64 -0.37
CA VAL A 96 0.14 0.33 -0.84
C VAL A 96 0.18 -1.11 -1.36
N GLY A 97 0.54 -1.27 -2.61
CA GLY A 97 0.67 -2.58 -3.25
C GLY A 97 1.88 -3.38 -2.76
N GLY A 98 1.84 -4.69 -3.00
CA GLY A 98 2.96 -5.61 -2.76
C GLY A 98 4.03 -5.56 -3.86
N GLY A 99 5.18 -6.17 -3.59
CA GLY A 99 6.34 -6.26 -4.48
C GLY A 99 7.66 -6.08 -3.74
N GLU A 100 8.62 -5.39 -4.33
CA GLU A 100 9.95 -5.16 -3.78
C GLU A 100 9.94 -4.08 -2.69
N THR A 101 10.02 -4.48 -1.44
CA THR A 101 9.89 -3.58 -0.29
C THR A 101 11.07 -2.61 -0.17
N VAL A 102 12.30 -3.08 -0.35
CA VAL A 102 13.50 -2.26 -0.21
C VAL A 102 13.54 -1.20 -1.30
N PHE A 103 13.33 -1.59 -2.56
CA PHE A 103 13.20 -0.65 -3.69
C PHE A 103 12.13 0.43 -3.40
N MET A 104 10.95 0.01 -2.95
CA MET A 104 9.85 0.93 -2.66
C MET A 104 10.25 1.98 -1.62
N LEU A 105 10.88 1.58 -0.51
CA LEU A 105 11.28 2.49 0.55
C LEU A 105 12.37 3.46 0.12
N GLU A 106 13.36 3.00 -0.65
CA GLU A 106 14.40 3.85 -1.22
C GLU A 106 13.80 4.88 -2.19
N HIS A 107 12.90 4.42 -3.06
CA HIS A 107 12.23 5.28 -4.03
C HIS A 107 11.37 6.36 -3.33
N TRP A 108 10.60 5.99 -2.32
CA TRP A 108 9.78 6.95 -1.56
C TRP A 108 10.61 8.03 -0.87
N LYS A 109 11.76 7.67 -0.29
CA LYS A 109 12.69 8.62 0.32
C LYS A 109 13.27 9.57 -0.73
N LYS A 110 13.66 9.04 -1.88
CA LYS A 110 14.26 9.81 -2.98
C LYS A 110 13.29 10.79 -3.64
N THR A 111 12.02 10.41 -3.77
CA THR A 111 11.00 11.21 -4.49
C THR A 111 10.18 12.12 -3.60
N GLY A 112 10.33 12.03 -2.27
CA GLY A 112 9.49 12.76 -1.32
C GLY A 112 8.10 12.14 -1.10
N LEU A 113 7.81 10.98 -1.69
CA LEU A 113 6.52 10.32 -1.56
C LEU A 113 6.25 9.89 -0.11
N LEU A 114 7.29 9.49 0.62
CA LEU A 114 7.19 9.15 2.04
C LEU A 114 6.63 10.31 2.87
N GLU A 115 7.05 11.53 2.57
CA GLU A 115 6.56 12.74 3.26
C GLU A 115 5.05 12.93 3.00
N LEU A 116 4.59 12.76 1.76
CA LEU A 116 3.16 12.86 1.42
C LEU A 116 2.31 11.78 2.12
N ILE A 117 2.82 10.55 2.21
CA ILE A 117 2.17 9.47 2.94
C ILE A 117 2.08 9.80 4.43
N THR A 118 3.17 10.28 5.00
CA THR A 118 3.24 10.67 6.43
C THR A 118 2.23 11.78 6.73
N GLN A 119 2.21 12.82 5.93
CA GLN A 119 1.25 13.93 6.08
C GLN A 119 -0.20 13.46 5.93
N ALA A 120 -0.48 12.55 4.99
CA ALA A 120 -1.81 11.97 4.84
C ALA A 120 -2.23 11.19 6.10
N TYR A 121 -1.34 10.36 6.63
CA TYR A 121 -1.57 9.61 7.88
C TYR A 121 -1.83 10.52 9.07
N GLU A 122 -1.04 11.61 9.20
CA GLU A 122 -1.23 12.61 10.27
C GLU A 122 -2.58 13.32 10.17
N ARG A 123 -3.12 13.52 8.98
CA ARG A 123 -4.48 14.06 8.76
C ARG A 123 -5.60 13.05 9.05
N GLY A 124 -5.28 11.78 9.32
CA GLY A 124 -6.24 10.71 9.59
C GLY A 124 -6.69 9.93 8.37
N VAL A 125 -6.02 10.10 7.22
CA VAL A 125 -6.21 9.25 6.05
C VAL A 125 -5.83 7.81 6.41
N ILE A 126 -6.68 6.86 6.05
CA ILE A 126 -6.45 5.45 6.37
C ILE A 126 -5.32 4.92 5.48
N ILE A 127 -4.28 4.36 6.10
CA ILE A 127 -3.22 3.68 5.35
C ILE A 127 -3.46 2.18 5.43
N CYS A 128 -3.46 1.52 4.29
CA CYS A 128 -3.52 0.06 4.21
C CYS A 128 -2.54 -0.45 3.16
N GLY A 129 -2.19 -1.72 3.24
CA GLY A 129 -1.30 -2.31 2.26
C GLY A 129 -1.16 -3.81 2.37
N LEU A 130 -0.72 -4.40 1.26
CA LEU A 130 -0.57 -5.83 1.07
C LEU A 130 0.92 -6.19 0.97
N SER A 131 1.35 -7.26 1.65
CA SER A 131 2.73 -7.78 1.58
C SER A 131 3.77 -6.68 1.84
N ALA A 132 4.55 -6.24 0.85
CA ALA A 132 5.47 -5.11 0.96
C ALA A 132 4.82 -3.86 1.57
N GLY A 133 3.61 -3.52 1.12
CA GLY A 133 2.83 -2.40 1.64
C GLY A 133 2.28 -2.61 3.05
N ALA A 134 2.29 -3.85 3.55
CA ALA A 134 1.94 -4.16 4.93
C ALA A 134 3.15 -4.10 5.86
N ILE A 135 4.30 -4.60 5.43
CA ILE A 135 5.48 -4.79 6.30
C ILE A 135 6.34 -3.54 6.44
N CYS A 136 6.31 -2.63 5.47
CA CYS A 136 7.19 -1.46 5.41
C CYS A 136 7.07 -0.51 6.61
N TRP A 137 5.98 -0.55 7.36
CA TRP A 137 5.69 0.33 8.51
C TRP A 137 6.39 -0.09 9.80
N PHE A 138 6.85 -1.34 9.88
CA PHE A 138 7.47 -1.90 11.06
C PHE A 138 8.93 -1.48 11.20
N GLN A 139 9.49 -1.61 12.40
CA GLN A 139 10.89 -1.32 12.65
C GLN A 139 11.79 -2.30 11.90
N THR A 140 11.42 -3.58 11.92
CA THR A 140 12.15 -4.65 11.21
C THR A 140 11.17 -5.48 10.40
N MET A 141 11.53 -5.77 9.17
CA MET A 141 10.73 -6.58 8.25
C MET A 141 11.56 -7.73 7.70
N TYR A 142 10.94 -8.91 7.59
CA TYR A 142 11.53 -10.09 6.97
C TYR A 142 11.02 -10.15 5.54
N THR A 143 11.90 -9.96 4.56
CA THR A 143 11.53 -9.80 3.14
C THR A 143 12.51 -10.49 2.22
N ASP A 144 12.03 -10.90 1.05
CA ASP A 144 12.80 -11.48 -0.05
C ASP A 144 13.15 -10.46 -1.15
N SER A 145 13.08 -9.17 -0.85
CA SER A 145 13.28 -8.10 -1.84
C SER A 145 14.61 -8.17 -2.57
N GLU A 146 15.64 -8.81 -1.99
CA GLU A 146 16.92 -9.04 -2.66
C GLU A 146 16.97 -10.34 -3.47
N SER A 147 16.00 -11.24 -3.27
CA SER A 147 15.94 -12.51 -4.01
C SER A 147 15.68 -12.30 -5.52
N VAL A 148 15.05 -11.21 -5.89
CA VAL A 148 14.86 -10.80 -7.29
C VAL A 148 16.20 -10.54 -7.98
N ARG A 149 17.29 -10.29 -7.21
CA ARG A 149 18.65 -10.12 -7.70
C ARG A 149 19.45 -11.43 -7.79
N GLY A 150 18.85 -12.58 -7.45
CA GLY A 150 19.45 -13.90 -7.67
C GLY A 150 19.68 -14.76 -6.44
N ASP A 151 19.51 -14.24 -5.23
CA ASP A 151 19.58 -15.01 -3.98
C ASP A 151 18.19 -15.13 -3.36
N SER A 152 17.68 -16.35 -3.24
CA SER A 152 16.31 -16.67 -2.82
C SER A 152 16.05 -16.61 -1.31
N ALA A 153 16.91 -15.97 -0.54
CA ALA A 153 16.79 -15.94 0.91
C ALA A 153 15.98 -14.75 1.42
N TYR A 154 15.04 -15.01 2.32
CA TYR A 154 14.41 -13.96 3.13
C TYR A 154 15.43 -13.43 4.15
N GLU A 155 15.55 -12.12 4.25
CA GLU A 155 16.45 -11.44 5.16
C GLU A 155 15.73 -10.38 5.99
N LEU A 156 16.35 -10.00 7.12
CA LEU A 156 15.87 -8.92 7.96
C LEU A 156 16.35 -7.57 7.44
N HIS A 157 15.41 -6.68 7.16
CA HIS A 157 15.66 -5.31 6.74
C HIS A 157 14.98 -4.31 7.69
N SER A 158 15.55 -3.10 7.76
CA SER A 158 14.91 -2.00 8.47
C SER A 158 13.73 -1.45 7.67
N GLY A 159 12.57 -1.34 8.31
CA GLY A 159 11.42 -0.63 7.75
C GLY A 159 11.37 0.83 8.20
N LEU A 160 10.18 1.43 8.21
CA LEU A 160 9.97 2.83 8.57
C LEU A 160 9.92 3.07 10.09
N GLY A 161 9.75 2.04 10.89
CA GLY A 161 9.74 2.14 12.36
C GLY A 161 8.50 2.81 12.95
N TRP A 162 7.40 2.93 12.21
CA TRP A 162 6.13 3.45 12.77
C TRP A 162 5.56 2.49 13.82
N ILE A 163 5.81 1.21 13.65
CA ILE A 163 5.47 0.16 14.60
C ILE A 163 6.77 -0.46 15.12
N ASN A 164 7.00 -0.36 16.43
CA ASN A 164 8.18 -0.93 17.08
C ASN A 164 8.00 -2.45 17.26
N SER A 165 8.13 -3.19 16.17
CA SER A 165 8.03 -4.65 16.14
C SER A 165 8.69 -5.20 14.87
N THR A 166 8.86 -6.53 14.82
CA THR A 166 9.31 -7.27 13.64
C THR A 166 8.13 -7.98 13.00
N ILE A 167 8.07 -7.97 11.66
CA ILE A 167 7.00 -8.61 10.89
C ILE A 167 7.55 -9.51 9.79
N SER A 168 6.78 -10.56 9.47
CA SER A 168 7.00 -11.46 8.36
C SER A 168 5.72 -11.58 7.53
N PRO A 169 5.74 -11.27 6.23
CA PRO A 169 4.58 -11.49 5.35
C PRO A 169 4.48 -12.94 4.92
N HIS A 170 3.38 -13.34 4.30
CA HIS A 170 3.16 -14.67 3.71
C HIS A 170 3.44 -15.85 4.64
N TYR A 171 3.14 -15.71 5.92
CA TYR A 171 3.46 -16.72 6.96
C TYR A 171 2.88 -18.10 6.64
N ASN A 172 1.65 -18.16 6.14
CA ASN A 172 0.95 -19.41 5.82
C ASN A 172 1.59 -20.17 4.65
N VAL A 173 2.14 -19.46 3.69
CA VAL A 173 2.74 -20.07 2.48
C VAL A 173 4.10 -20.67 2.82
N ARG A 174 4.86 -20.02 3.71
CA ARG A 174 6.22 -20.48 4.09
C ARG A 174 6.25 -21.67 5.04
N MET A 175 5.15 -21.97 5.73
CA MET A 175 5.05 -23.14 6.61
C MET A 175 4.75 -24.44 5.85
N LEU A 176 4.54 -24.37 4.53
CA LEU A 176 4.23 -25.52 3.68
C LEU A 176 5.44 -26.01 2.85
N ASP A 177 6.56 -25.31 2.91
CA ASP A 177 7.87 -25.70 2.31
C ASP A 177 8.85 -26.18 3.39
#